data_d863985c986ffb015857bdb591b1c416
#
_entry.id   d863985c986ffb015857bdb591b1c416
#
_cell.length_a   1.000
_cell.length_b   1.000
_cell.length_c   1.000
_cell.angle_alpha   90.00
_cell.angle_beta   90.00
_cell.angle_gamma   90.00
#
_symmetry.space_group_name_H-M   'P 1'
#
loop_
_entity.id
_entity.type
_entity.pdbx_description
1 polymer ?
#
loop_
_entity_poly.entity_id
_entity_poly.type
_entity_poly.pdbx_seq_one_letter_code
_entity_poly.pdbx_strand_id
1 'polypeptide(L)'
;SSAGLPRTGWDAVLRARSASRPHAEAYLDAYFTVRLPLSGDRCGGTDPGLLCGFGLHDGEPVAYVAQCGTATRPAGYRTAARVIRLADRLGVPVLTLVDTPGAANDAAAERAGAGAAIADAFAAIAAARVPVTTLVIGEGGSGGALALASPDNTHVTADSYFSVIAPELAAAILKRSPDQVHATAGQLRLRPQDLVDLGIARSVVRRDPPGQ
;
A
#
# COMPACT_ATOMS: atom_id res chain seq x y z
N SER A 1 -23.62 -7.77 4.01
CA SER A 1 -23.04 -7.73 5.36
C SER A 1 -22.17 -6.50 5.46
N SER A 2 -22.59 -5.49 6.21
CA SER A 2 -21.71 -4.38 6.58
C SER A 2 -20.56 -4.99 7.38
N ALA A 3 -19.43 -5.21 6.76
CA ALA A 3 -18.24 -5.67 7.44
C ALA A 3 -17.87 -4.56 8.45
N GLY A 4 -18.24 -4.75 9.71
CA GLY A 4 -17.83 -3.87 10.79
C GLY A 4 -16.32 -3.80 10.87
N LEU A 5 -15.78 -2.79 11.55
CA LEU A 5 -14.33 -2.67 11.77
C LEU A 5 -13.78 -3.91 12.50
N PRO A 6 -12.50 -4.28 12.29
CA PRO A 6 -11.89 -5.41 12.98
C PRO A 6 -11.90 -5.19 14.49
N ARG A 7 -12.23 -6.24 15.25
CA ARG A 7 -12.32 -6.16 16.72
C ARG A 7 -10.96 -6.22 17.39
N THR A 8 -10.04 -7.02 16.85
CA THR A 8 -8.68 -7.21 17.38
C THR A 8 -7.63 -6.87 16.32
N GLY A 9 -6.39 -6.66 16.73
CA GLY A 9 -5.27 -6.49 15.79
C GLY A 9 -5.09 -7.71 14.90
N TRP A 10 -5.28 -8.91 15.43
CA TRP A 10 -5.18 -10.14 14.63
C TRP A 10 -6.35 -10.29 13.64
N ASP A 11 -7.56 -9.89 14.01
CA ASP A 11 -8.70 -9.85 13.08
C ASP A 11 -8.39 -8.91 11.88
N ALA A 12 -7.75 -7.77 12.11
CA ALA A 12 -7.31 -6.87 11.03
C ALA A 12 -6.30 -7.56 10.10
N VAL A 13 -5.32 -8.29 10.66
CA VAL A 13 -4.33 -9.05 9.89
C VAL A 13 -5.00 -10.12 9.02
N LEU A 14 -5.91 -10.92 9.60
CA LEU A 14 -6.62 -11.97 8.87
C LEU A 14 -7.46 -11.40 7.72
N ARG A 15 -8.15 -10.28 7.95
CA ARG A 15 -8.91 -9.58 6.90
C ARG A 15 -8.01 -9.09 5.77
N ALA A 16 -6.91 -8.43 6.11
CA ALA A 16 -5.95 -7.93 5.13
C ALA A 16 -5.30 -9.04 4.29
N ARG A 17 -5.16 -10.23 4.84
CA ARG A 17 -4.63 -11.43 4.15
C ARG A 17 -5.69 -12.27 3.44
N SER A 18 -6.97 -11.93 3.58
CA SER A 18 -8.04 -12.69 2.94
C SER A 18 -7.99 -12.58 1.43
N ALA A 19 -7.99 -13.73 0.74
CA ALA A 19 -8.07 -13.77 -0.72
C ALA A 19 -9.43 -13.30 -1.27
N SER A 20 -10.47 -13.26 -0.44
CA SER A 20 -11.82 -12.84 -0.85
C SER A 20 -12.05 -11.32 -0.81
N ARG A 21 -11.09 -10.55 -0.26
CA ARG A 21 -11.18 -9.10 -0.32
C ARG A 21 -10.88 -8.58 -1.73
N PRO A 22 -11.30 -7.37 -2.10
CA PRO A 22 -10.83 -6.77 -3.34
C PRO A 22 -9.34 -6.48 -3.27
N HIS A 23 -8.68 -6.71 -4.39
CA HIS A 23 -7.29 -6.36 -4.65
C HIS A 23 -7.20 -5.15 -5.56
N ALA A 24 -5.99 -4.70 -5.86
CA ALA A 24 -5.70 -3.48 -6.59
C ALA A 24 -6.51 -3.30 -7.88
N GLU A 25 -6.62 -4.35 -8.73
CA GLU A 25 -7.40 -4.28 -9.97
C GLU A 25 -8.85 -3.88 -9.74
N ALA A 26 -9.52 -4.46 -8.74
CA ALA A 26 -10.91 -4.15 -8.45
C ALA A 26 -11.12 -2.68 -8.05
N TYR A 27 -10.17 -2.11 -7.31
CA TYR A 27 -10.20 -0.69 -6.98
C TYR A 27 -9.94 0.20 -8.20
N LEU A 28 -8.96 -0.16 -9.02
CA LEU A 28 -8.62 0.59 -10.23
C LEU A 28 -9.75 0.55 -11.26
N ASP A 29 -10.40 -0.61 -11.44
CA ASP A 29 -11.55 -0.76 -12.35
C ASP A 29 -12.78 0.02 -11.87
N ALA A 30 -12.99 0.11 -10.56
CA ALA A 30 -14.08 0.90 -10.00
C ALA A 30 -13.82 2.41 -10.05
N TYR A 31 -12.56 2.82 -9.98
CA TYR A 31 -12.17 4.22 -9.91
C TYR A 31 -11.99 4.87 -11.28
N PHE A 32 -11.41 4.15 -12.24
CA PHE A 32 -11.07 4.68 -13.56
C PHE A 32 -12.03 4.21 -14.64
N THR A 33 -12.47 5.13 -15.51
CA THR A 33 -13.24 4.80 -16.71
C THR A 33 -12.34 4.24 -17.83
N VAL A 34 -11.09 4.71 -17.89
CA VAL A 34 -10.08 4.27 -18.86
C VAL A 34 -8.72 4.31 -18.18
N ARG A 35 -7.83 3.36 -18.51
CA ARG A 35 -6.46 3.31 -17.97
C ARG A 35 -5.44 3.10 -19.07
N LEU A 36 -4.30 3.80 -18.95
CA LEU A 36 -3.09 3.64 -19.75
C LEU A 36 -1.99 3.08 -18.84
N PRO A 37 -1.74 1.77 -18.85
CA PRO A 37 -0.72 1.18 -18.00
C PRO A 37 0.70 1.57 -18.45
N LEU A 38 1.58 1.74 -17.46
CA LEU A 38 3.01 1.92 -17.64
C LEU A 38 3.76 0.85 -16.85
N SER A 39 4.72 0.19 -17.49
CA SER A 39 5.54 -0.84 -16.86
C SER A 39 7.03 -0.58 -17.08
N GLY A 40 7.84 -1.30 -16.29
CA GLY A 40 9.29 -1.29 -16.41
C GLY A 40 9.97 -0.07 -15.78
N ASP A 41 11.12 -0.32 -15.20
CA ASP A 41 11.93 0.65 -14.47
C ASP A 41 12.92 1.42 -15.36
N ARG A 42 12.97 1.12 -16.66
CA ARG A 42 13.97 1.58 -17.65
C ARG A 42 15.41 1.15 -17.34
N CYS A 43 15.59 0.21 -16.41
CA CYS A 43 16.87 -0.43 -16.09
C CYS A 43 16.82 -1.94 -16.43
N GLY A 44 15.83 -2.37 -17.23
CA GLY A 44 15.64 -3.75 -17.66
C GLY A 44 14.79 -4.59 -16.69
N GLY A 45 14.24 -4.00 -15.63
CA GLY A 45 13.41 -4.70 -14.65
C GLY A 45 11.93 -4.39 -14.76
N THR A 46 11.11 -5.37 -14.37
CA THR A 46 9.67 -5.26 -14.18
C THR A 46 9.27 -5.91 -12.86
N ASP A 47 8.15 -5.50 -12.29
CA ASP A 47 7.54 -6.13 -11.13
C ASP A 47 6.06 -6.38 -11.43
N PRO A 48 5.63 -7.65 -11.60
CA PRO A 48 4.22 -7.97 -11.82
C PRO A 48 3.34 -7.71 -10.58
N GLY A 49 3.94 -7.56 -9.41
CA GLY A 49 3.26 -7.20 -8.15
C GLY A 49 2.97 -5.71 -8.01
N LEU A 50 3.26 -4.90 -9.04
CA LEU A 50 2.99 -3.46 -9.03
C LEU A 50 2.33 -3.02 -10.34
N LEU A 51 1.16 -2.40 -10.24
CA LEU A 51 0.45 -1.77 -11.35
C LEU A 51 0.67 -0.26 -11.30
N CYS A 52 1.10 0.31 -12.42
CA CYS A 52 1.30 1.75 -12.56
C CYS A 52 0.71 2.26 -13.87
N GLY A 53 0.39 3.54 -13.91
CA GLY A 53 -0.08 4.19 -15.14
C GLY A 53 -0.80 5.48 -14.88
N PHE A 54 -1.57 5.88 -15.87
CA PHE A 54 -2.49 7.00 -15.82
C PHE A 54 -3.90 6.51 -16.17
N GLY A 55 -4.91 7.17 -15.64
CA GLY A 55 -6.31 6.88 -15.97
C GLY A 55 -7.16 8.12 -15.90
N LEU A 56 -8.42 8.01 -16.30
CA LEU A 56 -9.42 9.06 -16.18
C LEU A 56 -10.41 8.72 -15.07
N HIS A 57 -10.56 9.62 -14.12
CA HIS A 57 -11.58 9.62 -13.09
C HIS A 57 -12.44 10.87 -13.25
N ASP A 58 -13.74 10.70 -13.52
CA ASP A 58 -14.68 11.79 -13.82
C ASP A 58 -14.18 12.76 -14.90
N GLY A 59 -13.49 12.21 -15.91
CA GLY A 59 -12.90 12.97 -17.02
C GLY A 59 -11.54 13.60 -16.74
N GLU A 60 -11.08 13.61 -15.50
CA GLU A 60 -9.80 14.19 -15.10
C GLU A 60 -8.68 13.14 -15.04
N PRO A 61 -7.47 13.48 -15.47
CA PRO A 61 -6.34 12.55 -15.41
C PRO A 61 -5.83 12.36 -13.99
N VAL A 62 -5.58 11.11 -13.61
CA VAL A 62 -4.96 10.73 -12.34
C VAL A 62 -3.91 9.66 -12.63
N ALA A 63 -2.71 9.82 -12.07
CA ALA A 63 -1.69 8.77 -12.09
C ALA A 63 -1.98 7.74 -10.98
N TYR A 64 -1.66 6.48 -11.22
CA TYR A 64 -1.83 5.46 -10.20
C TYR A 64 -0.58 4.60 -10.03
N VAL A 65 -0.36 4.18 -8.78
CA VAL A 65 0.66 3.21 -8.36
C VAL A 65 0.01 2.27 -7.36
N ALA A 66 -0.12 0.99 -7.69
CA ALA A 66 -0.89 0.05 -6.90
C ALA A 66 -0.13 -1.25 -6.64
N GLN A 67 0.06 -1.59 -5.37
CA GLN A 67 0.63 -2.88 -4.94
C GLN A 67 -0.45 -3.97 -4.96
N CYS A 68 -0.07 -5.17 -5.36
CA CYS A 68 -1.00 -6.28 -5.63
C CYS A 68 -0.96 -7.41 -4.58
N GLY A 69 -0.59 -7.12 -3.35
CA GLY A 69 -0.57 -8.10 -2.25
C GLY A 69 0.67 -8.99 -2.21
N THR A 70 1.68 -8.69 -3.00
CA THR A 70 2.96 -9.42 -3.00
C THR A 70 4.11 -8.56 -2.45
N ALA A 71 5.23 -9.19 -2.10
CA ALA A 71 6.44 -8.47 -1.72
C ALA A 71 6.94 -7.65 -2.92
N THR A 72 6.91 -6.32 -2.80
CA THR A 72 7.30 -5.41 -3.89
C THR A 72 8.80 -5.50 -4.15
N ARG A 73 9.18 -5.69 -5.40
CA ARG A 73 10.57 -5.83 -5.84
C ARG A 73 11.22 -4.47 -6.15
N PRO A 74 12.55 -4.37 -6.20
CA PRO A 74 13.26 -3.12 -6.51
C PRO A 74 12.81 -2.46 -7.82
N ALA A 75 12.56 -3.25 -8.87
CA ALA A 75 12.04 -2.74 -10.14
C ALA A 75 10.65 -2.07 -9.98
N GLY A 76 9.82 -2.59 -9.09
CA GLY A 76 8.52 -2.00 -8.76
C GLY A 76 8.68 -0.61 -8.14
N TYR A 77 9.52 -0.46 -7.11
CA TYR A 77 9.78 0.84 -6.48
C TYR A 77 10.36 1.85 -7.46
N ARG A 78 11.30 1.45 -8.34
CA ARG A 78 11.84 2.34 -9.38
C ARG A 78 10.77 2.75 -10.40
N THR A 79 9.88 1.82 -10.79
CA THR A 79 8.74 2.13 -11.66
C THR A 79 7.79 3.11 -10.98
N ALA A 80 7.45 2.90 -9.71
CA ALA A 80 6.63 3.80 -8.91
C ALA A 80 7.23 5.22 -8.87
N ALA A 81 8.49 5.34 -8.47
CA ALA A 81 9.19 6.63 -8.42
C ALA A 81 9.18 7.36 -9.77
N ARG A 82 9.38 6.62 -10.87
CA ARG A 82 9.33 7.17 -12.23
C ARG A 82 7.95 7.71 -12.58
N VAL A 83 6.88 6.96 -12.27
CA VAL A 83 5.49 7.38 -12.56
C VAL A 83 5.10 8.59 -11.71
N ILE A 84 5.44 8.61 -10.43
CA ILE A 84 5.17 9.73 -9.53
C ILE A 84 5.86 11.01 -10.02
N ARG A 85 7.15 10.93 -10.39
CA ARG A 85 7.87 12.08 -10.95
C ARG A 85 7.32 12.54 -12.30
N LEU A 86 6.83 11.62 -13.12
CA LEU A 86 6.18 11.97 -14.38
C LEU A 86 4.87 12.70 -14.11
N ALA A 87 4.05 12.20 -13.18
CA ALA A 87 2.81 12.85 -12.76
C ALA A 87 3.06 14.27 -12.21
N ASP A 88 4.08 14.43 -11.34
CA ASP A 88 4.46 15.74 -10.81
C ASP A 88 4.85 16.74 -11.91
N ARG A 89 5.62 16.30 -12.91
CA ARG A 89 5.98 17.16 -14.06
C ARG A 89 4.79 17.54 -14.92
N LEU A 90 3.81 16.66 -15.04
CA LEU A 90 2.59 16.89 -15.82
C LEU A 90 1.50 17.65 -15.05
N GLY A 91 1.69 17.89 -13.76
CA GLY A 91 0.69 18.50 -12.89
C GLY A 91 -0.52 17.59 -12.62
N VAL A 92 -0.35 16.28 -12.69
CA VAL A 92 -1.40 15.28 -12.53
C VAL A 92 -1.37 14.69 -11.11
N PRO A 93 -2.50 14.66 -10.37
CA PRO A 93 -2.53 14.07 -9.03
C PRO A 93 -2.24 12.56 -9.08
N VAL A 94 -1.79 12.03 -7.95
CA VAL A 94 -1.38 10.62 -7.81
C VAL A 94 -2.27 9.90 -6.80
N LEU A 95 -2.76 8.73 -7.18
CA LEU A 95 -3.40 7.75 -6.29
C LEU A 95 -2.43 6.60 -6.04
N THR A 96 -2.12 6.30 -4.78
CA THR A 96 -1.38 5.10 -4.42
C THR A 96 -2.28 4.12 -3.68
N LEU A 97 -2.25 2.84 -4.07
CA LEU A 97 -2.90 1.74 -3.37
C LEU A 97 -1.84 0.88 -2.70
N VAL A 98 -1.90 0.79 -1.38
CA VAL A 98 -0.92 0.03 -0.59
C VAL A 98 -1.50 -1.34 -0.24
N ASP A 99 -0.80 -2.38 -0.71
CA ASP A 99 -1.10 -3.78 -0.44
C ASP A 99 0.16 -4.63 -0.63
N THR A 100 0.96 -4.73 0.41
CA THR A 100 2.18 -5.55 0.41
C THR A 100 2.54 -6.03 1.82
N PRO A 101 3.01 -7.28 1.99
CA PRO A 101 3.59 -7.72 3.25
C PRO A 101 4.92 -7.02 3.57
N GLY A 102 5.52 -6.33 2.59
CA GLY A 102 6.77 -5.61 2.68
C GLY A 102 7.55 -5.62 1.37
N ALA A 103 8.75 -5.07 1.40
CA ALA A 103 9.67 -5.17 0.27
C ALA A 103 10.27 -6.58 0.17
N ALA A 104 10.56 -7.03 -1.07
CA ALA A 104 11.32 -8.25 -1.28
C ALA A 104 12.71 -8.15 -0.66
N ASN A 105 13.10 -9.16 0.10
CA ASN A 105 14.34 -9.20 0.88
C ASN A 105 15.21 -10.42 0.55
N ASP A 106 14.99 -11.06 -0.60
CA ASP A 106 15.83 -12.15 -1.09
C ASP A 106 17.15 -11.62 -1.69
N ALA A 107 18.11 -12.52 -1.88
CA ALA A 107 19.42 -12.16 -2.43
C ALA A 107 19.36 -11.51 -3.83
N ALA A 108 18.34 -11.79 -4.63
CA ALA A 108 18.15 -11.16 -5.92
C ALA A 108 17.67 -9.71 -5.75
N ALA A 109 16.79 -9.43 -4.80
CA ALA A 109 16.34 -8.08 -4.47
C ALA A 109 17.49 -7.23 -3.92
N GLU A 110 18.34 -7.79 -3.04
CA GLU A 110 19.53 -7.11 -2.52
C GLU A 110 20.50 -6.74 -3.66
N ARG A 111 20.82 -7.69 -4.54
CA ARG A 111 21.67 -7.41 -5.72
C ARG A 111 21.07 -6.40 -6.68
N ALA A 112 19.74 -6.32 -6.75
CA ALA A 112 19.03 -5.34 -7.58
C ALA A 112 18.87 -3.97 -6.90
N GLY A 113 19.46 -3.74 -5.72
CA GLY A 113 19.49 -2.47 -5.01
C GLY A 113 18.19 -2.14 -4.29
N ALA A 114 17.63 -3.07 -3.51
CA ALA A 114 16.36 -2.91 -2.81
C ALA A 114 16.30 -1.64 -1.96
N GLY A 115 17.31 -1.40 -1.11
CA GLY A 115 17.35 -0.24 -0.24
C GLY A 115 17.34 1.09 -1.01
N ALA A 116 18.13 1.20 -2.08
CA ALA A 116 18.17 2.39 -2.92
C ALA A 116 16.85 2.63 -3.65
N ALA A 117 16.21 1.56 -4.15
CA ALA A 117 14.93 1.67 -4.85
C ALA A 117 13.79 2.11 -3.90
N ILE A 118 13.77 1.61 -2.67
CA ILE A 118 12.81 2.02 -1.64
C ILE A 118 13.03 3.50 -1.28
N ALA A 119 14.28 3.90 -1.04
CA ALA A 119 14.63 5.29 -0.74
C ALA A 119 14.24 6.25 -1.88
N ASP A 120 14.40 5.83 -3.13
CA ASP A 120 14.00 6.60 -4.31
C ASP A 120 12.49 6.78 -4.41
N ALA A 121 11.70 5.77 -4.07
CA ALA A 121 10.24 5.86 -4.00
C ALA A 121 9.79 6.82 -2.88
N PHE A 122 10.39 6.72 -1.69
CA PHE A 122 10.16 7.70 -0.61
C PHE A 122 10.45 9.12 -1.06
N ALA A 123 11.61 9.35 -1.70
CA ALA A 123 12.00 10.67 -2.20
C ALA A 123 11.01 11.20 -3.25
N ALA A 124 10.50 10.35 -4.12
CA ALA A 124 9.50 10.73 -5.12
C ALA A 124 8.19 11.18 -4.49
N ILE A 125 7.68 10.46 -3.48
CA ILE A 125 6.49 10.85 -2.72
C ILE A 125 6.73 12.17 -1.96
N ALA A 126 7.83 12.27 -1.24
CA ALA A 126 8.14 13.44 -0.43
C ALA A 126 8.36 14.72 -1.24
N ALA A 127 8.90 14.60 -2.45
CA ALA A 127 9.18 15.74 -3.34
C ALA A 127 8.00 16.11 -4.24
N ALA A 128 6.94 15.30 -4.31
CA ALA A 128 5.78 15.57 -5.17
C ALA A 128 5.06 16.85 -4.74
N ARG A 129 4.85 17.75 -5.69
CA ARG A 129 4.09 19.01 -5.51
C ARG A 129 2.62 18.82 -5.85
N VAL A 130 2.30 17.81 -6.66
CA VAL A 130 0.93 17.41 -6.94
C VAL A 130 0.33 16.69 -5.74
N PRO A 131 -1.00 16.72 -5.56
CA PRO A 131 -1.65 15.94 -4.51
C PRO A 131 -1.36 14.45 -4.65
N VAL A 132 -0.95 13.81 -3.56
CA VAL A 132 -0.79 12.35 -3.46
C VAL A 132 -1.78 11.84 -2.44
N THR A 133 -2.70 11.00 -2.88
CA THR A 133 -3.68 10.32 -2.01
C THR A 133 -3.33 8.85 -1.92
N THR A 134 -3.23 8.33 -0.71
CA THR A 134 -2.93 6.92 -0.44
C THR A 134 -4.15 6.22 0.16
N LEU A 135 -4.46 5.04 -0.35
CA LEU A 135 -5.43 4.13 0.26
C LEU A 135 -4.74 2.80 0.58
N VAL A 136 -4.72 2.42 1.85
CA VAL A 136 -4.27 1.08 2.28
C VAL A 136 -5.45 0.13 2.11
N ILE A 137 -5.32 -0.84 1.21
CA ILE A 137 -6.40 -1.74 0.81
C ILE A 137 -6.24 -3.18 1.32
N GLY A 138 -5.09 -3.48 1.90
CA GLY A 138 -4.75 -4.80 2.41
C GLY A 138 -3.61 -4.74 3.41
N GLU A 139 -2.53 -5.51 3.18
CA GLU A 139 -1.37 -5.47 4.06
C GLU A 139 -0.55 -4.19 3.84
N GLY A 140 -0.38 -3.39 4.88
CA GLY A 140 0.53 -2.25 4.93
C GLY A 140 1.80 -2.65 5.69
N GLY A 141 2.64 -3.50 5.08
CA GLY A 141 3.82 -4.08 5.73
C GLY A 141 5.07 -3.23 5.63
N SER A 142 5.55 -2.73 6.77
CA SER A 142 6.89 -2.19 6.97
C SER A 142 7.27 -1.03 6.03
N GLY A 143 8.56 -0.78 5.84
CA GLY A 143 9.09 0.25 4.94
C GLY A 143 8.65 0.12 3.48
N GLY A 144 8.35 -1.10 3.04
CA GLY A 144 7.86 -1.35 1.69
C GLY A 144 6.48 -0.73 1.40
N ALA A 145 5.61 -0.73 2.38
CA ALA A 145 4.31 -0.05 2.32
C ALA A 145 4.46 1.47 2.53
N LEU A 146 5.29 1.87 3.50
CA LEU A 146 5.57 3.28 3.81
C LEU A 146 6.12 4.04 2.60
N ALA A 147 6.94 3.38 1.75
CA ALA A 147 7.57 4.01 0.60
C ALA A 147 6.57 4.60 -0.42
N LEU A 148 5.32 4.15 -0.39
CA LEU A 148 4.25 4.63 -1.28
C LEU A 148 3.13 5.36 -0.54
N ALA A 149 3.27 5.56 0.77
CA ALA A 149 2.26 6.25 1.57
C ALA A 149 2.49 7.75 1.59
N SER A 150 1.44 8.53 1.33
CA SER A 150 1.45 9.98 1.54
C SER A 150 1.58 10.30 3.02
N PRO A 151 2.47 11.22 3.43
CA PRO A 151 2.68 11.53 4.84
C PRO A 151 1.46 12.20 5.49
N ASP A 152 0.61 12.85 4.73
CA ASP A 152 -0.48 13.67 5.23
C ASP A 152 -1.86 13.34 4.64
N ASN A 153 -1.93 12.43 3.67
CA ASN A 153 -3.20 12.09 3.00
C ASN A 153 -3.35 10.57 2.77
N THR A 154 -3.18 9.82 3.86
CA THR A 154 -3.37 8.37 3.85
C THR A 154 -4.72 7.99 4.47
N HIS A 155 -5.44 7.13 3.77
CA HIS A 155 -6.70 6.53 4.17
C HIS A 155 -6.55 5.01 4.24
N VAL A 156 -7.41 4.35 5.00
CA VAL A 156 -7.37 2.90 5.20
C VAL A 156 -8.75 2.29 4.98
N THR A 157 -8.81 1.06 4.51
CA THR A 157 -10.06 0.30 4.41
C THR A 157 -10.29 -0.52 5.66
N ALA A 158 -11.52 -1.02 5.86
CA ALA A 158 -11.85 -1.92 6.97
C ALA A 158 -11.12 -3.27 6.89
N ASP A 159 -10.67 -3.66 5.69
CA ASP A 159 -9.96 -4.92 5.42
C ASP A 159 -8.45 -4.71 5.25
N SER A 160 -7.90 -3.71 5.93
CA SER A 160 -6.47 -3.39 5.88
C SER A 160 -5.85 -3.30 7.27
N TYR A 161 -4.54 -3.32 7.32
CA TYR A 161 -3.74 -2.89 8.46
C TYR A 161 -2.49 -2.15 7.99
N PHE A 162 -1.88 -1.40 8.89
CA PHE A 162 -0.60 -0.76 8.64
C PHE A 162 0.31 -0.94 9.84
N SER A 163 1.52 -1.46 9.64
CA SER A 163 2.48 -1.71 10.72
C SER A 163 3.91 -1.63 10.22
N VAL A 164 4.78 -1.08 11.05
CA VAL A 164 6.23 -1.03 10.78
C VAL A 164 6.88 -2.41 10.79
N ILE A 165 6.21 -3.41 11.39
CA ILE A 165 6.70 -4.79 11.51
C ILE A 165 5.52 -5.76 11.52
N ALA A 166 5.68 -6.93 10.91
CA ALA A 166 4.69 -8.00 10.99
C ALA A 166 4.54 -8.51 12.43
N PRO A 167 3.31 -8.79 12.92
CA PRO A 167 3.09 -9.25 14.30
C PRO A 167 3.89 -10.50 14.68
N GLU A 168 4.08 -11.42 13.75
CA GLU A 168 4.87 -12.63 13.94
C GLU A 168 6.36 -12.30 14.17
N LEU A 169 6.89 -11.36 13.38
CA LEU A 169 8.28 -10.93 13.53
C LEU A 169 8.49 -10.13 14.81
N ALA A 170 7.53 -9.27 15.18
CA ALA A 170 7.55 -8.55 16.45
C ALA A 170 7.54 -9.53 17.64
N ALA A 171 6.69 -10.56 17.61
CA ALA A 171 6.66 -11.59 18.64
C ALA A 171 8.00 -12.34 18.73
N ALA A 172 8.60 -12.69 17.59
CA ALA A 172 9.91 -13.35 17.55
C ALA A 172 11.03 -12.47 18.14
N ILE A 173 11.10 -11.20 17.80
CA ILE A 173 12.08 -10.24 18.35
C ILE A 173 11.92 -10.10 19.85
N LEU A 174 10.67 -10.06 20.35
CA LEU A 174 10.35 -10.00 21.77
C LEU A 174 10.53 -11.34 22.48
N LYS A 175 10.99 -12.38 21.78
CA LYS A 175 11.14 -13.76 22.30
C LYS A 175 9.85 -14.32 22.92
N ARG A 176 8.71 -13.95 22.32
CA ARG A 176 7.40 -14.46 22.72
C ARG A 176 7.12 -15.80 22.05
N SER A 177 6.32 -16.62 22.72
CA SER A 177 5.84 -17.89 22.14
C SER A 177 4.85 -17.64 20.99
N PRO A 178 4.69 -18.58 20.04
CA PRO A 178 3.78 -18.43 18.89
C PRO A 178 2.33 -18.11 19.25
N ASP A 179 1.86 -18.58 20.40
CA ASP A 179 0.52 -18.30 20.94
C ASP A 179 0.32 -16.83 21.36
N GLN A 180 1.40 -16.08 21.56
CA GLN A 180 1.37 -14.65 21.91
C GLN A 180 1.34 -13.70 20.71
N VAL A 181 1.35 -14.21 19.47
CA VAL A 181 1.31 -13.38 18.24
C VAL A 181 0.05 -12.53 18.19
N HIS A 182 -1.12 -13.11 18.58
CA HIS A 182 -2.40 -12.37 18.62
C HIS A 182 -2.36 -11.19 19.60
N ALA A 183 -1.81 -11.41 20.78
CA ALA A 183 -1.64 -10.34 21.78
C ALA A 183 -0.66 -9.27 21.28
N THR A 184 0.42 -9.69 20.62
CA THR A 184 1.40 -8.79 20.00
C THR A 184 0.75 -7.93 18.90
N ALA A 185 -0.09 -8.51 18.04
CA ALA A 185 -0.85 -7.76 17.05
C ALA A 185 -1.75 -6.69 17.69
N GLY A 186 -2.36 -6.99 18.82
CA GLY A 186 -3.15 -6.03 19.59
C GLY A 186 -2.32 -4.86 20.12
N GLN A 187 -1.11 -5.14 20.61
CA GLN A 187 -0.19 -4.11 21.14
C GLN A 187 0.38 -3.20 20.07
N LEU A 188 0.51 -3.67 18.83
CA LEU A 188 1.01 -2.87 17.70
C LEU A 188 0.03 -1.78 17.24
N ARG A 189 -1.23 -1.80 17.71
CA ARG A 189 -2.25 -0.80 17.35
C ARG A 189 -2.38 -0.60 15.83
N LEU A 190 -2.46 -1.69 15.09
CA LEU A 190 -2.39 -1.72 13.63
C LEU A 190 -3.77 -1.72 12.94
N ARG A 191 -4.89 -1.76 13.72
CA ARG A 191 -6.25 -1.74 13.16
C ARG A 191 -6.53 -0.41 12.46
N PRO A 192 -7.41 -0.39 11.42
CA PRO A 192 -7.79 0.85 10.74
C PRO A 192 -8.21 1.98 11.69
N GLN A 193 -9.03 1.67 12.69
CA GLN A 193 -9.45 2.66 13.69
C GLN A 193 -8.29 3.15 14.58
N ASP A 194 -7.37 2.26 14.95
CA ASP A 194 -6.18 2.65 15.73
C ASP A 194 -5.29 3.63 14.94
N LEU A 195 -5.17 3.43 13.62
CA LEU A 195 -4.37 4.29 12.75
C LEU A 195 -4.97 5.69 12.65
N VAL A 196 -6.30 5.80 12.64
CA VAL A 196 -6.99 7.09 12.67
C VAL A 196 -6.82 7.76 14.03
N ASP A 197 -7.01 7.02 15.13
CA ASP A 197 -6.83 7.54 16.50
C ASP A 197 -5.40 8.02 16.77
N LEU A 198 -4.40 7.41 16.12
CA LEU A 198 -2.99 7.80 16.19
C LEU A 198 -2.62 8.94 15.23
N GLY A 199 -3.54 9.38 14.38
CA GLY A 199 -3.27 10.39 13.35
C GLY A 199 -2.39 9.91 12.20
N ILE A 200 -2.18 8.60 12.05
CA ILE A 200 -1.42 7.99 10.94
C ILE A 200 -2.27 7.98 9.66
N ALA A 201 -3.57 7.69 9.80
CA ALA A 201 -4.53 7.76 8.71
C ALA A 201 -5.57 8.84 8.97
N ARG A 202 -6.06 9.48 7.91
CA ARG A 202 -7.11 10.51 8.02
C ARG A 202 -8.49 9.92 8.28
N SER A 203 -8.79 8.79 7.64
CA SER A 203 -10.10 8.16 7.79
C SER A 203 -10.07 6.68 7.44
N VAL A 204 -11.11 5.97 7.90
CA VAL A 204 -11.44 4.64 7.39
C VAL A 204 -12.46 4.80 6.26
N VAL A 205 -12.06 4.41 5.05
CA VAL A 205 -12.96 4.37 3.90
C VAL A 205 -13.86 3.14 4.03
N ARG A 206 -15.15 3.36 4.12
CA ARG A 206 -16.14 2.28 4.12
C ARG A 206 -16.53 1.96 2.69
N ARG A 207 -16.74 0.69 2.40
CA ARG A 207 -17.45 0.30 1.19
C ARG A 207 -18.90 0.72 1.33
N ASP A 208 -19.38 1.55 0.43
CA ASP A 208 -20.81 1.59 0.21
C ASP A 208 -21.23 0.27 -0.42
N PRO A 209 -22.28 -0.40 0.08
CA PRO A 209 -22.79 -1.58 -0.58
C PRO A 209 -23.16 -1.20 -2.03
N PRO A 210 -22.90 -2.04 -3.03
CA PRO A 210 -23.30 -1.76 -4.39
C PRO A 210 -24.83 -1.61 -4.43
N GLY A 211 -25.31 -0.39 -4.70
CA GLY A 211 -26.69 -0.06 -5.06
C GLY A 211 -27.73 -0.18 -3.93
N GLN A 212 -28.03 0.90 -3.26
CA GLN A 212 -29.41 1.26 -2.90
C GLN A 212 -29.80 2.50 -3.65
#